data_df7f0117a181b1ff67532c9a8b057d36
#
_entry.id   df7f0117a181b1ff67532c9a8b057d36
#
_cell.length_a   1.000
_cell.length_b   1.000
_cell.length_c   1.000
_cell.angle_alpha   90.00
_cell.angle_beta   90.00
_cell.angle_gamma   90.00
#
_symmetry.space_group_name_H-M   'P 1'
#
loop_
_entity.id
_entity.type
_entity.pdbx_description
1 polymer ?
#
loop_
_entity_poly.entity_id
_entity_poly.type
_entity_poly.pdbx_seq_one_letter_code
_entity_poly.pdbx_strand_id
1 'polypeptide(L)'
;HPTLRRQRQMCIRDRDNNAFIRGYSVWPIIPYSYDTPVDRPGAAPLPPNSENILGTDDTKRDVLARVIYGFRLSIVFTIIVTSLSSLIGIIAGAVQGYFGGRTDLFFQRFIEIWSGVPSLYIIIIMFAILGRSFWLLVFLTVLFGWMGLVGVVRAEFLRARNLEYVRAAKALGVSNWKIMFKHMLPNAMVATLTMLPFIVTGTIASLAA
;
A
#
# COMPACT_ATOMS: atom_id res chain seq x y z
N HIS A 1 -18.63 31.76 -12.99
CA HIS A 1 -19.47 30.74 -13.62
C HIS A 1 -20.65 30.41 -12.67
N PRO A 2 -21.91 30.31 -13.13
CA PRO A 2 -23.07 30.20 -12.24
C PRO A 2 -23.10 28.94 -11.37
N THR A 3 -22.54 27.83 -11.84
CA THR A 3 -22.47 26.56 -11.08
C THR A 3 -21.47 26.62 -9.95
N LEU A 4 -20.29 27.20 -10.15
CA LEU A 4 -19.32 27.44 -9.09
C LEU A 4 -19.82 28.44 -8.06
N ARG A 5 -20.62 29.42 -8.47
CA ARG A 5 -21.28 30.36 -7.55
C ARG A 5 -22.36 29.66 -6.70
N ARG A 6 -23.13 28.71 -7.29
CA ARG A 6 -24.13 27.95 -6.54
C ARG A 6 -23.49 26.99 -5.54
N GLN A 7 -22.41 26.31 -5.89
CA GLN A 7 -21.66 25.48 -4.94
C GLN A 7 -20.99 26.32 -3.85
N ARG A 8 -20.45 27.50 -4.19
CA ARG A 8 -19.95 28.46 -3.21
C ARG A 8 -21.05 28.92 -2.25
N GLN A 9 -22.25 29.17 -2.73
CA GLN A 9 -23.38 29.58 -1.89
C GLN A 9 -23.95 28.42 -1.08
N MET A 10 -23.90 27.18 -1.58
CA MET A 10 -24.41 26.00 -0.89
C MET A 10 -23.52 25.61 0.30
N CYS A 11 -22.20 25.65 0.16
CA CYS A 11 -21.26 25.40 1.25
C CYS A 11 -21.29 26.49 2.35
N ILE A 12 -21.69 27.72 2.00
CA ILE A 12 -21.81 28.84 2.94
C ILE A 12 -23.20 28.85 3.62
N ARG A 13 -24.23 28.36 2.93
CA ARG A 13 -25.61 28.39 3.40
C ARG A 13 -25.93 27.30 4.45
N ASP A 14 -25.18 26.23 4.49
CA ASP A 14 -25.45 25.10 5.39
C ASP A 14 -24.89 25.29 6.80
N ARG A 15 -24.15 26.36 7.08
CA ARG A 15 -23.48 26.50 8.37
C ARG A 15 -24.06 27.48 9.35
N ASP A 16 -24.74 28.56 8.92
CA ASP A 16 -25.43 29.46 9.88
C ASP A 16 -26.37 30.41 9.17
N ASN A 17 -27.59 30.48 9.67
CA ASN A 17 -28.66 31.29 9.12
C ASN A 17 -28.47 32.81 9.23
N ASN A 18 -27.33 33.34 9.71
CA ASN A 18 -27.22 34.82 9.90
C ASN A 18 -25.82 35.43 10.00
N ALA A 19 -24.74 34.81 9.52
CA ALA A 19 -23.46 35.51 9.54
C ALA A 19 -22.72 35.38 8.19
N PHE A 20 -22.71 36.47 7.40
CA PHE A 20 -21.75 36.66 6.32
C PHE A 20 -20.36 36.89 6.93
N ILE A 21 -19.63 35.81 7.21
CA ILE A 21 -18.22 35.92 7.56
C ILE A 21 -17.46 36.08 6.23
N ARG A 22 -16.91 37.26 5.99
CA ARG A 22 -15.91 37.48 4.94
C ARG A 22 -14.62 36.76 5.34
N GLY A 23 -14.53 35.49 5.00
CA GLY A 23 -13.32 34.69 5.16
C GLY A 23 -12.61 34.50 3.83
N TYR A 24 -11.29 34.47 3.83
CA TYR A 24 -10.51 34.03 2.70
C TYR A 24 -10.63 32.50 2.57
N SER A 25 -11.25 32.03 1.48
CA SER A 25 -11.33 30.60 1.19
C SER A 25 -10.20 30.25 0.21
N VAL A 26 -9.30 29.39 0.63
CA VAL A 26 -8.31 28.79 -0.28
C VAL A 26 -9.00 27.62 -0.99
N TRP A 27 -9.20 27.78 -2.30
CA TRP A 27 -9.81 26.74 -3.12
C TRP A 27 -8.72 25.83 -3.68
N PRO A 28 -8.97 24.51 -3.74
CA PRO A 28 -8.07 23.60 -4.44
C PRO A 28 -8.02 23.97 -5.94
N ILE A 29 -6.89 23.70 -6.57
CA ILE A 29 -6.66 23.95 -8.01
C ILE A 29 -7.71 23.22 -8.85
N ILE A 30 -8.18 22.06 -8.38
CA ILE A 30 -9.23 21.28 -9.03
C ILE A 30 -10.44 21.25 -8.07
N PRO A 31 -11.54 21.94 -8.44
CA PRO A 31 -12.71 22.08 -7.59
C PRO A 31 -13.65 20.87 -7.62
N TYR A 32 -13.26 19.77 -8.28
CA TYR A 32 -14.08 18.57 -8.46
C TYR A 32 -13.63 17.44 -7.54
N SER A 33 -14.59 16.67 -7.04
CA SER A 33 -14.33 15.38 -6.41
C SER A 33 -14.19 14.29 -7.50
N TYR A 34 -13.64 13.13 -7.15
CA TYR A 34 -13.44 12.01 -8.07
C TYR A 34 -14.75 11.41 -8.61
N ASP A 35 -15.88 11.63 -7.94
CA ASP A 35 -17.20 11.08 -8.25
C ASP A 35 -18.22 12.13 -8.72
N THR A 36 -17.87 13.43 -8.65
CA THR A 36 -18.77 14.53 -9.01
C THR A 36 -18.87 14.65 -10.53
N PRO A 37 -20.09 14.48 -11.12
CA PRO A 37 -20.29 14.76 -12.54
C PRO A 37 -20.13 16.24 -12.85
N VAL A 38 -19.50 16.54 -13.96
CA VAL A 38 -19.36 17.91 -14.48
C VAL A 38 -20.64 18.31 -15.20
N ASP A 39 -21.26 19.42 -14.79
CA ASP A 39 -22.47 19.94 -15.40
C ASP A 39 -22.12 20.76 -16.67
N ARG A 40 -21.81 20.06 -17.76
CA ARG A 40 -21.56 20.63 -19.10
C ARG A 40 -22.50 20.03 -20.13
N PRO A 41 -23.05 20.85 -21.04
CA PRO A 41 -23.85 20.35 -22.17
C PRO A 41 -22.97 19.52 -23.12
N GLY A 42 -23.53 18.44 -23.66
CA GLY A 42 -22.86 17.55 -24.58
C GLY A 42 -22.91 16.09 -24.15
N ALA A 43 -22.63 15.19 -25.09
CA ALA A 43 -22.48 13.76 -24.80
C ALA A 43 -21.13 13.48 -24.16
N ALA A 44 -21.10 12.56 -23.20
CA ALA A 44 -19.86 12.06 -22.62
C ALA A 44 -19.15 11.09 -23.59
N PRO A 45 -17.80 11.07 -23.60
CA PRO A 45 -16.86 11.92 -22.88
C PRO A 45 -16.74 13.33 -23.46
N LEU A 46 -16.57 14.36 -22.61
CA LEU A 46 -16.40 15.74 -23.04
C LEU A 46 -14.92 16.06 -23.27
N PRO A 47 -14.59 16.81 -24.34
CA PRO A 47 -13.21 17.18 -24.65
C PRO A 47 -12.62 18.11 -23.58
N PRO A 48 -11.26 18.17 -23.49
CA PRO A 48 -10.54 19.08 -22.62
C PRO A 48 -10.93 20.54 -22.82
N ASN A 49 -10.92 21.32 -21.74
CA ASN A 49 -11.11 22.77 -21.76
C ASN A 49 -10.37 23.42 -20.56
N SER A 50 -10.52 24.75 -20.40
CA SER A 50 -9.88 25.49 -19.30
C SER A 50 -10.32 25.09 -17.89
N GLU A 51 -11.48 24.47 -17.74
CA GLU A 51 -12.01 24.01 -16.43
C GLU A 51 -11.71 22.52 -16.18
N ASN A 52 -11.72 21.70 -17.23
CA ASN A 52 -11.43 20.27 -17.21
C ASN A 52 -10.24 19.98 -18.14
N ILE A 53 -9.04 20.15 -17.62
CA ILE A 53 -7.78 20.11 -18.39
C ILE A 53 -7.60 18.80 -19.18
N LEU A 54 -8.00 17.66 -18.60
CA LEU A 54 -7.97 16.35 -19.26
C LEU A 54 -9.34 15.88 -19.76
N GLY A 55 -10.34 16.78 -19.80
CA GLY A 55 -11.71 16.42 -20.18
C GLY A 55 -12.42 15.59 -19.11
N THR A 56 -13.48 14.89 -19.55
CA THR A 56 -14.28 14.02 -18.67
C THR A 56 -14.30 12.58 -19.16
N ASP A 57 -14.61 11.67 -18.24
CA ASP A 57 -14.87 10.27 -18.58
C ASP A 57 -16.28 10.06 -19.20
N ASP A 58 -16.61 8.80 -19.46
CA ASP A 58 -17.90 8.34 -19.98
C ASP A 58 -19.08 8.68 -19.06
N THR A 59 -18.84 8.96 -17.79
CA THR A 59 -19.83 9.35 -16.77
C THR A 59 -19.78 10.84 -16.44
N LYS A 60 -19.14 11.66 -17.28
CA LYS A 60 -18.95 13.11 -17.10
C LYS A 60 -18.13 13.52 -15.87
N ARG A 61 -17.32 12.64 -15.28
CA ARG A 61 -16.44 12.99 -14.16
C ARG A 61 -15.13 13.56 -14.67
N ASP A 62 -14.58 14.51 -13.94
CA ASP A 62 -13.28 15.13 -14.30
C ASP A 62 -12.14 14.11 -14.21
N VAL A 63 -11.46 13.87 -15.34
CA VAL A 63 -10.37 12.87 -15.43
C VAL A 63 -9.18 13.28 -14.56
N LEU A 64 -8.83 14.57 -14.50
CA LEU A 64 -7.70 15.03 -13.69
C LEU A 64 -7.96 14.86 -12.20
N ALA A 65 -9.19 15.17 -11.73
CA ALA A 65 -9.60 14.90 -10.36
C ALA A 65 -9.46 13.41 -10.03
N ARG A 66 -9.93 12.53 -10.90
CA ARG A 66 -9.83 11.07 -10.71
C ARG A 66 -8.39 10.57 -10.66
N VAL A 67 -7.51 11.10 -11.50
CA VAL A 67 -6.08 10.75 -11.51
C VAL A 67 -5.42 11.14 -10.18
N ILE A 68 -5.68 12.35 -9.68
CA ILE A 68 -5.09 12.82 -8.41
C ILE A 68 -5.60 12.00 -7.21
N TYR A 69 -6.91 11.76 -7.14
CA TYR A 69 -7.48 10.93 -6.07
C TYR A 69 -7.00 9.49 -6.15
N GLY A 70 -6.93 8.91 -7.36
CA GLY A 70 -6.40 7.56 -7.58
C GLY A 70 -4.93 7.46 -7.20
N PHE A 71 -4.10 8.43 -7.57
CA PHE A 71 -2.70 8.51 -7.19
C PHE A 71 -2.51 8.55 -5.66
N ARG A 72 -3.27 9.40 -4.97
CA ARG A 72 -3.26 9.44 -3.51
C ARG A 72 -3.60 8.09 -2.89
N LEU A 73 -4.66 7.45 -3.38
CA LEU A 73 -5.09 6.13 -2.89
C LEU A 73 -4.01 5.08 -3.12
N SER A 74 -3.39 5.08 -4.31
CA SER A 74 -2.33 4.13 -4.67
C SER A 74 -1.10 4.29 -3.79
N ILE A 75 -0.69 5.53 -3.50
CA ILE A 75 0.45 5.80 -2.59
C ILE A 75 0.14 5.28 -1.17
N VAL A 76 -1.01 5.64 -0.62
CA VAL A 76 -1.40 5.21 0.74
C VAL A 76 -1.45 3.68 0.81
N PHE A 77 -2.09 3.03 -0.16
CA PHE A 77 -2.14 1.58 -0.26
C PHE A 77 -0.74 0.97 -0.29
N THR A 78 0.11 1.46 -1.19
CA THR A 78 1.47 0.93 -1.37
C THR A 78 2.31 1.07 -0.11
N ILE A 79 2.26 2.23 0.57
CA ILE A 79 3.01 2.44 1.82
C ILE A 79 2.55 1.46 2.89
N ILE A 80 1.24 1.31 3.10
CA ILE A 80 0.68 0.42 4.13
C ILE A 80 1.04 -1.04 3.82
N VAL A 81 0.74 -1.50 2.61
CA VAL A 81 0.98 -2.90 2.21
C VAL A 81 2.46 -3.23 2.24
N THR A 82 3.32 -2.39 1.65
CA THR A 82 4.77 -2.63 1.63
C THR A 82 5.34 -2.65 3.05
N SER A 83 4.93 -1.71 3.91
CA SER A 83 5.42 -1.66 5.28
C SER A 83 5.02 -2.89 6.08
N LEU A 84 3.74 -3.29 6.06
CA LEU A 84 3.24 -4.44 6.80
C LEU A 84 3.79 -5.76 6.25
N SER A 85 3.77 -5.95 4.94
CA SER A 85 4.30 -7.16 4.30
C SER A 85 5.80 -7.30 4.54
N SER A 86 6.56 -6.20 4.45
CA SER A 86 8.00 -6.21 4.72
C SER A 86 8.29 -6.55 6.18
N LEU A 87 7.55 -5.97 7.12
CA LEU A 87 7.72 -6.26 8.54
C LEU A 87 7.51 -7.76 8.83
N ILE A 88 6.41 -8.33 8.34
CA ILE A 88 6.10 -9.76 8.52
C ILE A 88 7.15 -10.63 7.84
N GLY A 89 7.51 -10.31 6.59
CA GLY A 89 8.50 -11.06 5.82
C GLY A 89 9.89 -11.05 6.44
N ILE A 90 10.33 -9.90 6.97
CA ILE A 90 11.61 -9.76 7.69
C ILE A 90 11.62 -10.61 8.95
N ILE A 91 10.57 -10.55 9.77
CA ILE A 91 10.49 -11.33 11.00
C ILE A 91 10.48 -12.84 10.68
N ALA A 92 9.64 -13.27 9.74
CA ALA A 92 9.54 -14.66 9.33
C ALA A 92 10.86 -15.18 8.74
N GLY A 93 11.51 -14.43 7.86
CA GLY A 93 12.80 -14.78 7.27
C GLY A 93 13.93 -14.84 8.30
N ALA A 94 13.95 -13.87 9.24
CA ALA A 94 14.93 -13.84 10.33
C ALA A 94 14.80 -15.07 11.24
N VAL A 95 13.57 -15.43 11.64
CA VAL A 95 13.30 -16.61 12.47
C VAL A 95 13.74 -17.89 11.74
N GLN A 96 13.34 -18.07 10.48
CA GLN A 96 13.73 -19.21 9.67
C GLN A 96 15.25 -19.34 9.55
N GLY A 97 15.92 -18.26 9.12
CA GLY A 97 17.35 -18.25 8.87
C GLY A 97 18.19 -18.41 10.13
N TYR A 98 17.74 -17.83 11.25
CA TYR A 98 18.47 -17.92 12.52
C TYR A 98 18.38 -19.31 13.14
N PHE A 99 17.17 -19.83 13.36
CA PHE A 99 16.99 -21.14 13.99
C PHE A 99 17.35 -22.29 13.05
N GLY A 100 16.98 -22.20 11.78
CA GLY A 100 17.25 -23.24 10.79
C GLY A 100 16.58 -24.58 11.10
N GLY A 101 17.09 -25.65 10.51
CA GLY A 101 16.66 -27.03 10.81
C GLY A 101 15.14 -27.24 10.66
N ARG A 102 14.49 -27.78 11.71
CA ARG A 102 13.05 -28.08 11.69
C ARG A 102 12.18 -26.85 11.54
N THR A 103 12.57 -25.73 12.17
CA THR A 103 11.84 -24.44 12.06
C THR A 103 11.84 -23.97 10.61
N ASP A 104 12.99 -23.99 9.97
CA ASP A 104 13.13 -23.61 8.59
C ASP A 104 12.30 -24.49 7.65
N LEU A 105 12.38 -25.81 7.82
CA LEU A 105 11.59 -26.76 7.04
C LEU A 105 10.08 -26.55 7.18
N PHE A 106 9.61 -26.33 8.40
CA PHE A 106 8.18 -26.08 8.65
C PHE A 106 7.69 -24.82 7.93
N PHE A 107 8.41 -23.71 8.09
CA PHE A 107 8.04 -22.44 7.44
C PHE A 107 8.12 -22.54 5.91
N GLN A 108 9.12 -23.24 5.37
CA GLN A 108 9.23 -23.45 3.93
C GLN A 108 8.04 -24.24 3.39
N ARG A 109 7.65 -25.33 4.06
CA ARG A 109 6.46 -26.10 3.67
C ARG A 109 5.17 -25.28 3.76
N PHE A 110 5.06 -24.48 4.82
CA PHE A 110 3.93 -23.56 4.94
C PHE A 110 3.87 -22.55 3.79
N ILE A 111 5.00 -21.92 3.45
CA ILE A 111 5.08 -20.94 2.36
C ILE A 111 4.80 -21.63 1.01
N GLU A 112 5.32 -22.82 0.76
CA GLU A 112 5.05 -23.57 -0.47
C GLU A 112 3.56 -23.85 -0.66
N ILE A 113 2.88 -24.33 0.38
CA ILE A 113 1.43 -24.58 0.34
C ILE A 113 0.67 -23.27 0.15
N TRP A 114 1.03 -22.24 0.91
CA TRP A 114 0.33 -20.95 0.90
C TRP A 114 0.50 -20.20 -0.43
N SER A 115 1.70 -20.24 -1.00
CA SER A 115 1.97 -19.63 -2.32
C SER A 115 1.31 -20.35 -3.48
N GLY A 116 0.94 -21.62 -3.30
CA GLY A 116 0.15 -22.38 -4.27
C GLY A 116 -1.30 -21.91 -4.39
N VAL A 117 -1.78 -21.13 -3.43
CA VAL A 117 -3.15 -20.56 -3.47
C VAL A 117 -3.17 -19.35 -4.42
N PRO A 118 -4.00 -19.36 -5.48
CA PRO A 118 -4.06 -18.24 -6.40
C PRO A 118 -4.76 -17.03 -5.74
N SER A 119 -3.94 -16.09 -5.26
CA SER A 119 -4.37 -14.93 -4.46
C SER A 119 -5.46 -14.09 -5.13
N LEU A 120 -5.40 -13.94 -6.47
CA LEU A 120 -6.38 -13.17 -7.23
C LEU A 120 -7.79 -13.74 -7.08
N TYR A 121 -7.95 -15.06 -7.15
CA TYR A 121 -9.27 -15.69 -6.95
C TYR A 121 -9.79 -15.49 -5.53
N ILE A 122 -8.92 -15.58 -4.53
CA ILE A 122 -9.31 -15.31 -3.13
C ILE A 122 -9.79 -13.86 -2.98
N ILE A 123 -9.10 -12.89 -3.58
CA ILE A 123 -9.51 -11.47 -3.55
C ILE A 123 -10.89 -11.30 -4.17
N ILE A 124 -11.13 -11.88 -5.36
CA ILE A 124 -12.42 -11.79 -6.05
C ILE A 124 -13.55 -12.41 -5.20
N ILE A 125 -13.33 -13.61 -4.67
CA ILE A 125 -14.33 -14.32 -3.84
C ILE A 125 -14.63 -13.51 -2.57
N MET A 126 -13.59 -13.02 -1.90
CA MET A 126 -13.78 -12.23 -0.68
C MET A 126 -14.52 -10.91 -0.94
N PHE A 127 -14.27 -10.26 -2.08
CA PHE A 127 -15.03 -9.07 -2.48
C PHE A 127 -16.49 -9.39 -2.82
N ALA A 128 -16.77 -10.56 -3.38
CA ALA A 128 -18.14 -10.99 -3.65
C ALA A 128 -18.94 -11.25 -2.37
N ILE A 129 -18.30 -11.79 -1.32
CA ILE A 129 -18.96 -12.16 -0.06
C ILE A 129 -19.05 -10.96 0.91
N LEU A 130 -17.92 -10.24 1.11
CA LEU A 130 -17.79 -9.20 2.14
C LEU A 130 -17.98 -7.78 1.60
N GLY A 131 -18.16 -7.64 0.28
CA GLY A 131 -18.20 -6.34 -0.39
C GLY A 131 -16.81 -5.74 -0.65
N ARG A 132 -16.77 -4.71 -1.50
CA ARG A 132 -15.53 -4.04 -1.89
C ARG A 132 -15.14 -3.01 -0.85
N SER A 133 -14.01 -3.23 -0.18
CA SER A 133 -13.46 -2.32 0.82
C SER A 133 -11.96 -2.14 0.60
N PHE A 134 -11.48 -0.91 0.78
CA PHE A 134 -10.06 -0.59 0.74
C PHE A 134 -9.27 -1.39 1.78
N TRP A 135 -9.76 -1.47 3.01
CA TRP A 135 -9.10 -2.20 4.08
C TRP A 135 -9.08 -3.71 3.87
N LEU A 136 -10.14 -4.26 3.26
CA LEU A 136 -10.16 -5.67 2.89
C LEU A 136 -9.11 -5.96 1.81
N LEU A 137 -8.94 -5.08 0.81
CA LEU A 137 -7.90 -5.22 -0.20
C LEU A 137 -6.50 -5.16 0.42
N VAL A 138 -6.25 -4.19 1.32
CA VAL A 138 -4.99 -4.08 2.08
C VAL A 138 -4.71 -5.38 2.82
N PHE A 139 -5.68 -5.87 3.60
CA PHE A 139 -5.54 -7.10 4.38
C PHE A 139 -5.19 -8.31 3.51
N LEU A 140 -5.94 -8.53 2.44
CA LEU A 140 -5.71 -9.66 1.52
C LEU A 140 -4.36 -9.56 0.82
N THR A 141 -3.97 -8.36 0.39
CA THR A 141 -2.66 -8.16 -0.27
C THR A 141 -1.51 -8.39 0.71
N VAL A 142 -1.61 -7.94 1.96
CA VAL A 142 -0.60 -8.22 3.01
C VAL A 142 -0.55 -9.71 3.32
N LEU A 143 -1.69 -10.39 3.37
CA LEU A 143 -1.80 -11.83 3.67
C LEU A 143 -0.99 -12.71 2.71
N PHE A 144 -0.82 -12.28 1.47
CA PHE A 144 -0.01 -12.98 0.47
C PHE A 144 1.34 -12.30 0.18
N GLY A 145 1.44 -10.99 0.36
CA GLY A 145 2.61 -10.19 -0.04
C GLY A 145 3.87 -10.40 0.82
N TRP A 146 3.73 -10.80 2.09
CA TRP A 146 4.85 -10.93 3.02
C TRP A 146 5.88 -11.99 2.62
N MET A 147 5.47 -13.01 1.85
CA MET A 147 6.34 -14.11 1.44
C MET A 147 7.50 -13.66 0.52
N GLY A 148 7.31 -12.56 -0.21
CA GLY A 148 8.30 -12.08 -1.18
C GLY A 148 9.67 -11.73 -0.57
N LEU A 149 9.71 -11.25 0.68
CA LEU A 149 10.96 -10.92 1.38
C LEU A 149 11.55 -12.06 2.17
N VAL A 150 10.77 -13.06 2.52
CA VAL A 150 11.20 -14.15 3.41
C VAL A 150 12.46 -14.83 2.88
N GLY A 151 12.49 -15.16 1.59
CA GLY A 151 13.62 -15.85 0.97
C GLY A 151 14.94 -15.09 1.07
N VAL A 152 14.92 -13.80 0.81
CA VAL A 152 16.11 -12.92 0.86
C VAL A 152 16.61 -12.78 2.29
N VAL A 153 15.73 -12.45 3.23
CA VAL A 153 16.10 -12.29 4.65
C VAL A 153 16.58 -13.61 5.25
N ARG A 154 15.90 -14.70 4.93
CA ARG A 154 16.31 -16.05 5.35
C ARG A 154 17.72 -16.39 4.87
N ALA A 155 18.04 -16.15 3.60
CA ALA A 155 19.36 -16.43 3.04
C ALA A 155 20.45 -15.64 3.77
N GLU A 156 20.23 -14.34 4.02
CA GLU A 156 21.16 -13.50 4.77
C GLU A 156 21.36 -13.99 6.21
N PHE A 157 20.30 -14.40 6.88
CA PHE A 157 20.40 -14.93 8.24
C PHE A 157 21.09 -16.31 8.29
N LEU A 158 20.84 -17.20 7.32
CA LEU A 158 21.55 -18.46 7.19
C LEU A 158 23.05 -18.25 6.98
N ARG A 159 23.43 -17.24 6.19
CA ARG A 159 24.83 -16.85 6.00
C ARG A 159 25.43 -16.26 7.28
N ALA A 160 24.75 -15.28 7.86
CA ALA A 160 25.25 -14.50 8.98
C ALA A 160 25.39 -15.31 10.27
N ARG A 161 24.53 -16.31 10.51
CA ARG A 161 24.57 -17.11 11.75
C ARG A 161 25.88 -17.89 11.96
N ASN A 162 26.64 -18.10 10.87
CA ASN A 162 27.90 -18.82 10.89
C ASN A 162 29.13 -17.89 11.06
N LEU A 163 28.93 -16.58 11.04
CA LEU A 163 30.00 -15.60 11.21
C LEU A 163 30.52 -15.55 12.64
N GLU A 164 31.79 -15.21 12.79
CA GLU A 164 32.52 -15.23 14.06
C GLU A 164 31.87 -14.37 15.15
N TYR A 165 31.41 -13.18 14.79
CA TYR A 165 30.78 -12.28 15.77
C TYR A 165 29.46 -12.85 16.35
N VAL A 166 28.71 -13.65 15.57
CA VAL A 166 27.51 -14.32 16.05
C VAL A 166 27.87 -15.48 16.98
N ARG A 167 28.90 -16.25 16.61
CA ARG A 167 29.42 -17.35 17.46
C ARG A 167 29.96 -16.80 18.77
N ALA A 168 30.74 -15.72 18.75
CA ALA A 168 31.25 -15.06 19.93
C ALA A 168 30.10 -14.56 20.83
N ALA A 169 29.09 -13.88 20.27
CA ALA A 169 27.93 -13.44 21.03
C ALA A 169 27.17 -14.60 21.70
N LYS A 170 27.04 -15.74 21.02
CA LYS A 170 26.43 -16.97 21.60
C LYS A 170 27.28 -17.51 22.73
N ALA A 171 28.62 -17.58 22.57
CA ALA A 171 29.53 -18.05 23.59
C ALA A 171 29.51 -17.20 24.87
N LEU A 172 29.27 -15.88 24.71
CA LEU A 172 29.09 -14.92 25.80
C LEU A 172 27.69 -14.96 26.45
N GLY A 173 26.81 -15.88 26.02
CA GLY A 173 25.47 -16.03 26.59
C GLY A 173 24.45 -14.97 26.20
N VAL A 174 24.70 -14.21 25.13
CA VAL A 174 23.72 -13.22 24.64
C VAL A 174 22.46 -13.91 24.14
N SER A 175 21.29 -13.41 24.55
CA SER A 175 20.00 -14.00 24.16
C SER A 175 19.78 -14.01 22.64
N ASN A 176 19.11 -15.06 22.13
CA ASN A 176 18.86 -15.24 20.71
C ASN A 176 18.16 -14.04 20.05
N TRP A 177 17.17 -13.45 20.72
CA TRP A 177 16.47 -12.26 20.22
C TRP A 177 17.38 -11.07 20.06
N LYS A 178 18.29 -10.86 21.03
CA LYS A 178 19.26 -9.77 20.96
C LYS A 178 20.26 -10.00 19.83
N ILE A 179 20.71 -11.23 19.62
CA ILE A 179 21.58 -11.58 18.49
C ILE A 179 20.88 -11.32 17.18
N MET A 180 19.64 -11.81 17.01
CA MET A 180 18.85 -11.63 15.78
C MET A 180 18.62 -10.16 15.44
N PHE A 181 18.02 -9.41 16.37
CA PHE A 181 17.54 -8.06 16.05
C PHE A 181 18.62 -6.99 16.21
N LYS A 182 19.59 -7.14 17.10
CA LYS A 182 20.62 -6.14 17.34
C LYS A 182 21.92 -6.35 16.53
N HIS A 183 22.27 -7.64 16.29
CA HIS A 183 23.55 -7.95 15.65
C HIS A 183 23.42 -8.44 14.21
N MET A 184 22.39 -9.23 13.89
CA MET A 184 22.25 -9.80 12.55
C MET A 184 21.34 -8.97 11.64
N LEU A 185 20.19 -8.50 12.13
CA LEU A 185 19.20 -7.79 11.33
C LEU A 185 19.79 -6.52 10.65
N PRO A 186 20.55 -5.64 11.31
CA PRO A 186 21.10 -4.47 10.64
C PRO A 186 21.94 -4.81 9.41
N ASN A 187 22.71 -5.88 9.47
CA ASN A 187 23.52 -6.34 8.33
C ASN A 187 22.66 -6.97 7.23
N ALA A 188 21.62 -7.75 7.59
CA ALA A 188 20.69 -8.35 6.64
C ALA A 188 19.80 -7.29 5.95
N MET A 189 19.59 -6.13 6.60
CA MET A 189 18.79 -5.04 6.02
C MET A 189 19.39 -4.45 4.75
N VAL A 190 20.70 -4.56 4.53
CA VAL A 190 21.34 -4.07 3.30
C VAL A 190 20.72 -4.75 2.07
N ALA A 191 20.68 -6.09 2.06
CA ALA A 191 20.07 -6.86 0.98
C ALA A 191 18.54 -6.67 0.93
N THR A 192 17.88 -6.53 2.08
CA THR A 192 16.44 -6.31 2.16
C THR A 192 16.04 -4.96 1.56
N LEU A 193 16.78 -3.89 1.86
CA LEU A 193 16.51 -2.54 1.36
C LEU A 193 16.66 -2.46 -0.16
N THR A 194 17.57 -3.22 -0.76
CA THR A 194 17.70 -3.28 -2.24
C THR A 194 16.48 -3.91 -2.91
N MET A 195 15.71 -4.75 -2.20
CA MET A 195 14.49 -5.36 -2.72
C MET A 195 13.24 -4.48 -2.56
N LEU A 196 13.24 -3.50 -1.65
CA LEU A 196 12.07 -2.66 -1.39
C LEU A 196 11.52 -1.93 -2.63
N PRO A 197 12.33 -1.32 -3.52
CA PRO A 197 11.80 -0.69 -4.72
C PRO A 197 11.01 -1.64 -5.62
N PHE A 198 11.47 -2.89 -5.74
CA PHE A 198 10.79 -3.92 -6.54
C PHE A 198 9.46 -4.33 -5.90
N ILE A 199 9.39 -4.42 -4.56
CA ILE A 199 8.16 -4.71 -3.84
C ILE A 199 7.17 -3.55 -3.99
N VAL A 200 7.62 -2.30 -3.85
CA VAL A 200 6.80 -1.11 -4.08
C VAL A 200 6.20 -1.14 -5.49
N THR A 201 7.03 -1.36 -6.51
CA THR A 201 6.57 -1.43 -7.89
C THR A 201 5.58 -2.57 -8.11
N GLY A 202 5.85 -3.75 -7.57
CA GLY A 202 4.95 -4.90 -7.62
C GLY A 202 3.61 -4.63 -6.92
N THR A 203 3.62 -3.94 -5.77
CA THR A 203 2.41 -3.56 -5.03
C THR A 203 1.56 -2.56 -5.82
N ILE A 204 2.17 -1.58 -6.47
CA ILE A 204 1.45 -0.64 -7.34
C ILE A 204 0.85 -1.38 -8.54
N ALA A 205 1.62 -2.28 -9.17
CA ALA A 205 1.14 -3.07 -10.29
C ALA A 205 -0.05 -3.97 -9.89
N SER A 206 -0.03 -4.57 -8.70
CA SER A 206 -1.11 -5.42 -8.19
C SER A 206 -2.42 -4.64 -7.93
N LEU A 207 -2.33 -3.33 -7.68
CA LEU A 207 -3.51 -2.49 -7.52
C LEU A 207 -4.19 -2.18 -8.86
N ALA A 208 -3.42 -2.21 -9.95
CA ALA A 208 -3.92 -1.92 -11.30
C ALA A 208 -4.48 -3.16 -12.01
N ALA A 209 -4.19 -4.37 -11.51
CA ALA A 209 -4.67 -5.65 -12.05
C ALA A 209 -6.05 -6.03 -11.51
#